data_97bc0d151c8eddd0c000eb1c626f2721
#
_entry.id   97bc0d151c8eddd0c000eb1c626f2721
#
_cell.length_a   1.000
_cell.length_b   1.000
_cell.length_c   1.000
_cell.angle_alpha   90.00
_cell.angle_beta   90.00
_cell.angle_gamma   90.00
#
_symmetry.space_group_name_H-M   'P 1'
#
loop_
_entity.id
_entity.type
_entity.pdbx_description
1 polymer ?
#
loop_
_entity_poly.entity_id
_entity_poly.type
_entity_poly.pdbx_seq_one_letter_code
_entity_poly.pdbx_strand_id
1 'polypeptide(L)'
;MRVFGKINIIGLDNGYGNIKTANGIFPASVTCCEAEPAHAQDVLVYDGKYYVIGAGHREFTLDKVGNQDHYLLTLAGIGQELWCNQLTTAAVHLAVGLPLTWVGDQREQFRAYLSQNRHVDFNWRGINYHVDLVGVDVYAQGYSAVIPELRKFTGANMLCDIGNGTMIVMAINDRKPV
;
A
#
# COMPACT_ATOMS: atom_id res chain seq x y z
N MET A 1 -6.98 -6.36 8.23
CA MET A 1 -5.95 -7.41 8.25
C MET A 1 -6.60 -8.80 8.36
N ARG A 2 -6.06 -9.82 7.70
CA ARG A 2 -6.46 -11.24 7.85
C ARG A 2 -5.26 -12.05 8.33
N VAL A 3 -5.50 -13.14 9.07
CA VAL A 3 -4.42 -13.98 9.60
C VAL A 3 -4.52 -15.36 8.95
N PHE A 4 -3.38 -15.88 8.47
CA PHE A 4 -3.25 -17.23 7.96
C PHE A 4 -2.07 -17.92 8.65
N GLY A 5 -2.37 -18.85 9.55
CA GLY A 5 -1.38 -19.43 10.46
C GLY A 5 -0.78 -18.38 11.39
N LYS A 6 0.52 -18.08 11.23
CA LYS A 6 1.23 -17.02 11.97
C LYS A 6 1.50 -15.78 11.13
N ILE A 7 1.00 -15.75 9.88
CA ILE A 7 1.26 -14.66 8.93
C ILE A 7 0.05 -13.72 8.91
N ASN A 8 0.32 -12.43 9.04
CA ASN A 8 -0.66 -11.37 8.93
C ASN A 8 -0.70 -10.86 7.48
N ILE A 9 -1.83 -11.04 6.82
CA ILE A 9 -2.03 -10.56 5.44
C ILE A 9 -2.58 -9.14 5.51
N ILE A 10 -1.83 -8.19 4.99
CA ILE A 10 -2.19 -6.78 4.93
C ILE A 10 -2.42 -6.39 3.47
N GLY A 11 -3.67 -6.02 3.16
CA GLY A 11 -4.02 -5.42 1.87
C GLY A 11 -3.77 -3.91 1.93
N LEU A 12 -3.10 -3.37 0.91
CA LEU A 12 -2.72 -1.98 0.84
C LEU A 12 -2.94 -1.44 -0.58
N ASP A 13 -3.87 -0.50 -0.72
CA ASP A 13 -4.09 0.21 -1.97
C ASP A 13 -3.21 1.47 -2.00
N ASN A 14 -2.13 1.40 -2.75
CA ASN A 14 -1.17 2.47 -2.95
C ASN A 14 -1.67 3.44 -4.03
N GLY A 15 -2.77 4.14 -3.76
CA GLY A 15 -3.30 5.17 -4.64
C GLY A 15 -2.39 6.41 -4.70
N TYR A 16 -2.60 7.23 -5.72
CA TYR A 16 -1.86 8.51 -5.85
C TYR A 16 -2.33 9.57 -4.84
N GLY A 17 -3.62 9.62 -4.56
CA GLY A 17 -4.18 10.58 -3.63
C GLY A 17 -4.18 10.10 -2.20
N ASN A 18 -4.46 8.83 -1.99
CA ASN A 18 -4.57 8.23 -0.66
C ASN A 18 -3.99 6.82 -0.64
N ILE A 19 -3.43 6.46 0.50
CA ILE A 19 -3.16 5.09 0.88
C ILE A 19 -4.37 4.56 1.64
N LYS A 20 -4.83 3.37 1.26
CA LYS A 20 -5.97 2.72 1.91
C LYS A 20 -5.56 1.35 2.42
N THR A 21 -5.97 1.04 3.63
CA THR A 21 -5.85 -0.28 4.25
C THR A 21 -7.24 -0.76 4.67
N ALA A 22 -7.35 -1.95 5.29
CA ALA A 22 -8.63 -2.43 5.79
C ALA A 22 -9.21 -1.54 6.90
N ASN A 23 -8.35 -0.87 7.69
CA ASN A 23 -8.73 -0.10 8.88
C ASN A 23 -8.30 1.37 8.83
N GLY A 24 -7.81 1.87 7.70
CA GLY A 24 -7.35 3.24 7.61
C GLY A 24 -7.26 3.78 6.20
N ILE A 25 -7.37 5.11 6.13
CA ILE A 25 -7.11 5.88 4.92
C ILE A 25 -6.34 7.13 5.32
N PHE A 26 -5.29 7.46 4.60
CA PHE A 26 -4.52 8.69 4.81
C PHE A 26 -3.96 9.21 3.48
N PRO A 27 -3.67 10.53 3.36
CA PRO A 27 -3.14 11.10 2.13
C PRO A 27 -1.78 10.49 1.76
N ALA A 28 -1.57 10.23 0.47
CA ALA A 28 -0.34 9.64 -0.07
C ALA A 28 0.76 10.70 -0.24
N SER A 29 1.12 11.40 0.83
CA SER A 29 2.20 12.40 0.85
C SER A 29 3.17 12.13 1.98
N VAL A 30 4.45 12.45 1.75
CA VAL A 30 5.55 12.28 2.69
C VAL A 30 6.36 13.58 2.72
N THR A 31 6.61 14.08 3.92
CA THR A 31 7.50 15.22 4.15
C THR A 31 8.63 14.80 5.09
N CYS A 32 9.87 14.82 4.61
CA CYS A 32 11.04 14.55 5.44
C CYS A 32 11.34 15.75 6.34
N CYS A 33 11.61 15.49 7.62
CA CYS A 33 11.96 16.49 8.61
C CYS A 33 13.38 16.22 9.15
N GLU A 34 14.16 17.29 9.36
CA GLU A 34 15.52 17.19 9.93
C GLU A 34 15.51 16.89 11.44
N ALA A 35 14.40 17.20 12.11
CA ALA A 35 14.20 16.96 13.54
C ALA A 35 12.79 16.45 13.80
N GLU A 36 12.56 15.92 15.00
CA GLU A 36 11.26 15.43 15.42
C GLU A 36 10.21 16.56 15.37
N PRO A 37 9.13 16.39 14.58
CA PRO A 37 8.10 17.42 14.42
C PRO A 37 7.21 17.51 15.67
N ALA A 38 7.21 18.68 16.34
CA ALA A 38 6.56 18.88 17.64
C ALA A 38 5.02 18.73 17.64
N HIS A 39 4.35 18.87 16.49
CA HIS A 39 2.89 18.94 16.42
C HIS A 39 2.27 17.99 15.39
N ALA A 40 3.06 17.15 14.73
CA ALA A 40 2.54 16.18 13.77
C ALA A 40 2.09 14.89 14.49
N GLN A 41 0.91 14.40 14.13
CA GLN A 41 0.38 13.14 14.70
C GLN A 41 0.85 11.92 13.91
N ASP A 42 0.97 12.03 12.59
CA ASP A 42 1.29 10.94 11.69
C ASP A 42 2.78 10.96 11.33
N VAL A 43 3.61 10.69 12.34
CA VAL A 43 5.08 10.64 12.21
C VAL A 43 5.53 9.20 12.05
N LEU A 44 6.25 8.95 10.96
CA LEU A 44 7.02 7.74 10.73
C LEU A 44 8.50 8.05 11.00
N VAL A 45 9.15 7.24 11.85
CA VAL A 45 10.60 7.28 11.99
C VAL A 45 11.17 6.01 11.36
N TYR A 46 12.03 6.19 10.38
CA TYR A 46 12.67 5.10 9.67
C TYR A 46 14.09 5.51 9.25
N ASP A 47 15.06 4.62 9.47
CA ASP A 47 16.48 4.85 9.18
C ASP A 47 17.02 6.17 9.79
N GLY A 48 16.62 6.43 11.06
CA GLY A 48 17.04 7.61 11.81
C GLY A 48 16.47 8.94 11.32
N LYS A 49 15.53 8.95 10.41
CA LYS A 49 14.87 10.15 9.88
C LYS A 49 13.40 10.21 10.26
N TYR A 50 12.89 11.43 10.35
CA TYR A 50 11.50 11.72 10.64
C TYR A 50 10.74 12.04 9.35
N TYR A 51 9.58 11.44 9.17
CA TYR A 51 8.70 11.67 8.03
C TYR A 51 7.28 11.96 8.52
N VAL A 52 6.72 13.08 8.11
CA VAL A 52 5.32 13.39 8.34
C VAL A 52 4.51 12.81 7.17
N ILE A 53 3.59 11.92 7.48
CA ILE A 53 2.73 11.27 6.51
C ILE A 53 1.41 12.05 6.40
N GLY A 54 0.93 12.22 5.17
CA GLY A 54 -0.33 12.93 4.92
C GLY A 54 -0.24 14.45 4.95
N ALA A 55 0.95 15.02 5.18
CA ALA A 55 1.17 16.46 5.12
C ALA A 55 1.78 16.85 3.77
N GLY A 56 1.23 17.91 3.17
CA GLY A 56 1.70 18.43 1.89
C GLY A 56 0.96 17.87 0.66
N HIS A 57 1.33 18.38 -0.50
CA HIS A 57 0.85 17.93 -1.80
C HIS A 57 1.94 17.09 -2.47
N ARG A 58 1.54 15.94 -2.98
CA ARG A 58 2.41 15.13 -3.83
C ARG A 58 2.16 15.47 -5.29
N GLU A 59 3.21 15.77 -6.03
CA GLU A 59 3.13 15.81 -7.48
C GLU A 59 2.92 14.40 -8.05
N PHE A 60 2.08 14.30 -9.07
CA PHE A 60 1.85 13.05 -9.77
C PHE A 60 3.14 12.60 -10.48
N THR A 61 3.67 11.45 -10.10
CA THR A 61 4.80 10.82 -10.79
C THR A 61 4.39 9.47 -11.33
N LEU A 62 4.79 9.19 -12.58
CA LEU A 62 4.53 7.89 -13.24
C LEU A 62 5.39 6.76 -12.67
N ASP A 63 6.44 7.07 -11.90
CA ASP A 63 7.37 6.10 -11.34
C ASP A 63 7.07 5.83 -9.87
N LYS A 64 6.66 4.60 -9.55
CA LYS A 64 6.45 4.14 -8.17
C LYS A 64 7.71 3.55 -7.51
N VAL A 65 8.75 3.27 -8.28
CA VAL A 65 9.95 2.58 -7.80
C VAL A 65 11.12 3.53 -7.58
N GLY A 66 11.19 4.63 -8.34
CA GLY A 66 12.27 5.60 -8.23
C GLY A 66 12.21 6.54 -7.03
N ASN A 67 11.12 6.52 -6.26
CA ASN A 67 10.90 7.39 -5.12
C ASN A 67 10.67 6.57 -3.84
N GLN A 68 11.45 6.84 -2.79
CA GLN A 68 11.33 6.19 -1.47
C GLN A 68 9.95 6.39 -0.80
N ASP A 69 9.16 7.36 -1.23
CA ASP A 69 7.87 7.69 -0.63
C ASP A 69 6.90 6.49 -0.59
N HIS A 70 6.83 5.70 -1.67
CA HIS A 70 5.95 4.53 -1.69
C HIS A 70 6.33 3.48 -0.66
N TYR A 71 7.62 3.32 -0.37
CA TYR A 71 8.09 2.43 0.67
C TYR A 71 7.70 2.95 2.05
N LEU A 72 7.94 4.24 2.31
CA LEU A 72 7.57 4.89 3.57
C LEU A 72 6.06 4.87 3.83
N LEU A 73 5.28 5.15 2.80
CA LEU A 73 3.81 5.04 2.85
C LEU A 73 3.34 3.61 3.12
N THR A 74 4.06 2.61 2.59
CA THR A 74 3.78 1.20 2.87
C THR A 74 4.08 0.86 4.32
N LEU A 75 5.20 1.34 4.89
CA LEU A 75 5.52 1.16 6.32
C LEU A 75 4.45 1.81 7.22
N ALA A 76 4.01 3.03 6.88
CA ALA A 76 2.93 3.70 7.60
C ALA A 76 1.62 2.90 7.54
N GLY A 77 1.29 2.33 6.36
CA GLY A 77 0.12 1.46 6.20
C GLY A 77 0.21 0.17 7.00
N ILE A 78 1.39 -0.46 7.07
CA ILE A 78 1.63 -1.62 7.93
C ILE A 78 1.46 -1.21 9.40
N GLY A 79 2.09 -0.12 9.83
CA GLY A 79 1.99 0.40 11.19
C GLY A 79 0.53 0.70 11.58
N GLN A 80 -0.26 1.29 10.68
CA GLN A 80 -1.68 1.53 10.89
C GLN A 80 -2.48 0.24 11.12
N GLU A 81 -2.24 -0.80 10.31
CA GLU A 81 -2.93 -2.08 10.47
C GLU A 81 -2.51 -2.79 11.76
N LEU A 82 -1.22 -2.79 12.08
CA LEU A 82 -0.71 -3.40 13.32
C LEU A 82 -1.23 -2.66 14.56
N TRP A 83 -1.29 -1.33 14.52
CA TRP A 83 -1.88 -0.53 15.58
C TRP A 83 -3.34 -0.88 15.85
N CYS A 84 -4.15 -0.96 14.80
CA CYS A 84 -5.56 -1.35 14.93
C CYS A 84 -5.76 -2.76 15.47
N ASN A 85 -4.77 -3.64 15.32
CA ASN A 85 -4.82 -5.01 15.82
C ASN A 85 -3.98 -5.22 17.10
N GLN A 86 -3.47 -4.14 17.72
CA GLN A 86 -2.69 -4.14 18.96
C GLN A 86 -1.43 -5.03 18.90
N LEU A 87 -0.78 -5.07 17.73
CA LEU A 87 0.44 -5.80 17.49
C LEU A 87 1.61 -4.83 17.28
N THR A 88 2.76 -5.14 17.86
CA THR A 88 4.02 -4.41 17.63
C THR A 88 5.08 -5.25 16.93
N THR A 89 4.88 -6.57 16.88
CA THR A 89 5.75 -7.52 16.18
C THR A 89 4.89 -8.44 15.34
N ALA A 90 5.23 -8.61 14.06
CA ALA A 90 4.43 -9.43 13.16
C ALA A 90 5.24 -9.97 11.96
N ALA A 91 4.92 -11.21 11.56
CA ALA A 91 5.22 -11.68 10.22
C ALA A 91 4.11 -11.18 9.28
N VAL A 92 4.48 -10.43 8.25
CA VAL A 92 3.56 -9.74 7.34
C VAL A 92 3.74 -10.24 5.91
N HIS A 93 2.62 -10.58 5.28
CA HIS A 93 2.53 -10.74 3.83
C HIS A 93 1.72 -9.58 3.25
N LEU A 94 2.32 -8.82 2.34
CA LEU A 94 1.67 -7.69 1.71
C LEU A 94 0.90 -8.12 0.46
N ALA A 95 -0.30 -7.58 0.30
CA ALA A 95 -1.07 -7.61 -0.93
C ALA A 95 -1.26 -6.17 -1.41
N VAL A 96 -0.57 -5.77 -2.47
CA VAL A 96 -0.53 -4.38 -2.96
C VAL A 96 -1.10 -4.25 -4.36
N GLY A 97 -1.54 -3.04 -4.71
CA GLY A 97 -2.11 -2.73 -6.02
C GLY A 97 -1.19 -1.94 -6.93
N LEU A 98 -1.15 -2.32 -8.22
CA LEU A 98 -0.61 -1.50 -9.30
C LEU A 98 -1.69 -1.17 -10.34
N PRO A 99 -1.64 -0.02 -11.02
CA PRO A 99 -2.46 0.22 -12.19
C PRO A 99 -2.37 -0.92 -13.19
N LEU A 100 -3.49 -1.31 -13.80
CA LEU A 100 -3.56 -2.48 -14.70
C LEU A 100 -2.49 -2.45 -15.79
N THR A 101 -2.29 -1.29 -16.41
CA THR A 101 -1.32 -1.08 -17.50
C THR A 101 0.14 -1.28 -17.05
N TRP A 102 0.43 -1.24 -15.75
CA TRP A 102 1.79 -1.36 -15.21
C TRP A 102 2.08 -2.74 -14.62
N VAL A 103 1.02 -3.52 -14.35
CA VAL A 103 1.18 -4.86 -13.74
C VAL A 103 2.06 -5.78 -14.60
N GLY A 104 1.96 -5.71 -15.94
CA GLY A 104 2.79 -6.51 -16.84
C GLY A 104 4.28 -6.22 -16.70
N ASP A 105 4.65 -4.94 -16.73
CA ASP A 105 6.04 -4.51 -16.85
C ASP A 105 6.71 -4.25 -15.49
N GLN A 106 5.95 -3.79 -14.50
CA GLN A 106 6.51 -3.30 -13.23
C GLN A 106 6.24 -4.22 -12.01
N ARG A 107 5.47 -5.29 -12.17
CA ARG A 107 5.10 -6.19 -11.04
C ARG A 107 6.31 -6.68 -10.26
N GLU A 108 7.28 -7.26 -10.95
CA GLU A 108 8.44 -7.86 -10.28
C GLU A 108 9.36 -6.80 -9.69
N GLN A 109 9.53 -5.69 -10.39
CA GLN A 109 10.32 -4.57 -9.90
C GLN A 109 9.68 -3.95 -8.64
N PHE A 110 8.35 -3.77 -8.64
CA PHE A 110 7.62 -3.23 -7.48
C PHE A 110 7.61 -4.21 -6.31
N ARG A 111 7.47 -5.51 -6.58
CA ARG A 111 7.63 -6.56 -5.57
C ARG A 111 9.01 -6.50 -4.92
N ALA A 112 10.07 -6.51 -5.72
CA ALA A 112 11.45 -6.43 -5.24
C ALA A 112 11.70 -5.15 -4.42
N TYR A 113 11.21 -4.02 -4.91
CA TYR A 113 11.30 -2.73 -4.22
C TYR A 113 10.63 -2.75 -2.83
N LEU A 114 9.43 -3.29 -2.72
CA LEU A 114 8.73 -3.36 -1.42
C LEU A 114 9.34 -4.41 -0.49
N SER A 115 9.96 -5.47 -1.02
CA SER A 115 10.62 -6.52 -0.25
C SER A 115 12.13 -6.33 -0.06
N GLN A 116 12.65 -5.11 -0.32
CA GLN A 116 14.09 -4.79 -0.20
C GLN A 116 14.67 -5.07 1.20
N ASN A 117 13.84 -4.96 2.24
CA ASN A 117 14.19 -5.30 3.61
C ASN A 117 13.25 -6.38 4.12
N ARG A 118 13.79 -7.56 4.43
CA ARG A 118 13.02 -8.66 4.98
C ARG A 118 12.64 -8.42 6.45
N HIS A 119 13.56 -7.83 7.20
CA HIS A 119 13.34 -7.42 8.59
C HIS A 119 13.37 -5.90 8.62
N VAL A 120 12.30 -5.31 9.09
CA VAL A 120 12.18 -3.86 9.12
C VAL A 120 11.71 -3.39 10.48
N ASP A 121 12.49 -2.47 11.06
CA ASP A 121 12.18 -1.78 12.28
C ASP A 121 11.83 -0.34 11.95
N PHE A 122 10.72 0.14 12.46
CA PHE A 122 10.29 1.52 12.28
C PHE A 122 9.42 1.96 13.46
N ASN A 123 9.31 3.27 13.64
CA ASN A 123 8.36 3.84 14.60
C ASN A 123 7.22 4.49 13.83
N TRP A 124 5.99 4.21 14.22
CA TRP A 124 4.79 4.83 13.69
C TRP A 124 3.97 5.39 14.84
N ARG A 125 3.72 6.71 14.82
CA ARG A 125 2.97 7.42 15.87
C ARG A 125 3.49 7.15 17.28
N GLY A 126 4.83 7.15 17.47
CA GLY A 126 5.50 6.94 18.75
C GLY A 126 5.59 5.47 19.19
N ILE A 127 5.08 4.52 18.42
CA ILE A 127 5.14 3.08 18.71
C ILE A 127 6.18 2.40 17.81
N ASN A 128 7.07 1.63 18.42
CA ASN A 128 8.06 0.84 17.67
C ASN A 128 7.44 -0.45 17.16
N TYR A 129 7.68 -0.74 15.89
CA TYR A 129 7.24 -1.96 15.19
C TYR A 129 8.43 -2.75 14.69
N HIS A 130 8.33 -4.08 14.82
CA HIS A 130 9.30 -5.07 14.32
C HIS A 130 8.57 -5.99 13.34
N VAL A 131 8.87 -5.88 12.07
CA VAL A 131 8.14 -6.57 11.00
C VAL A 131 9.04 -7.49 10.22
N ASP A 132 8.64 -8.77 10.14
CA ASP A 132 9.20 -9.73 9.21
C ASP A 132 8.35 -9.76 7.94
N LEU A 133 8.84 -9.16 6.86
CA LEU A 133 8.17 -9.19 5.58
C LEU A 133 8.41 -10.53 4.89
N VAL A 134 7.42 -11.43 4.98
CA VAL A 134 7.53 -12.81 4.48
C VAL A 134 7.18 -12.96 3.00
N GLY A 135 6.50 -11.97 2.42
CA GLY A 135 6.18 -11.95 1.00
C GLY A 135 5.39 -10.71 0.58
N VAL A 136 5.41 -10.44 -0.73
CA VAL A 136 4.67 -9.36 -1.37
C VAL A 136 4.00 -9.90 -2.63
N ASP A 137 2.68 -9.78 -2.71
CA ASP A 137 1.92 -10.02 -3.92
C ASP A 137 1.38 -8.73 -4.51
N VAL A 138 1.50 -8.60 -5.82
CA VAL A 138 1.08 -7.42 -6.57
C VAL A 138 -0.10 -7.76 -7.48
N TYR A 139 -1.18 -7.04 -7.30
CA TYR A 139 -2.45 -7.22 -8.01
C TYR A 139 -2.78 -6.00 -8.87
N ALA A 140 -3.63 -6.20 -9.88
CA ALA A 140 -4.20 -5.08 -10.63
C ALA A 140 -5.21 -4.31 -9.75
N GLN A 141 -5.02 -2.99 -9.60
CA GLN A 141 -5.98 -2.10 -8.96
C GLN A 141 -7.35 -2.18 -9.67
N GLY A 142 -8.43 -1.92 -8.93
CA GLY A 142 -9.79 -2.07 -9.45
C GLY A 142 -10.25 -3.52 -9.53
N TYR A 143 -9.52 -4.39 -10.25
CA TYR A 143 -9.90 -5.80 -10.40
C TYR A 143 -9.93 -6.55 -9.06
N SER A 144 -8.97 -6.34 -8.21
CA SER A 144 -8.93 -6.95 -6.86
C SER A 144 -10.14 -6.58 -6.00
N ALA A 145 -10.71 -5.40 -6.19
CA ALA A 145 -11.90 -4.95 -5.47
C ALA A 145 -13.16 -5.74 -5.86
N VAL A 146 -13.24 -6.22 -7.11
CA VAL A 146 -14.40 -6.95 -7.62
C VAL A 146 -14.26 -8.47 -7.56
N ILE A 147 -13.09 -9.01 -7.20
CA ILE A 147 -12.86 -10.46 -7.08
C ILE A 147 -13.93 -11.16 -6.22
N PRO A 148 -14.36 -10.67 -5.05
CA PRO A 148 -15.40 -11.31 -4.25
C PRO A 148 -16.75 -11.40 -4.97
N GLU A 149 -17.01 -10.48 -5.89
CA GLU A 149 -18.27 -10.32 -6.61
C GLU A 149 -18.23 -10.87 -8.05
N LEU A 150 -17.11 -11.43 -8.51
CA LEU A 150 -16.88 -11.88 -9.87
C LEU A 150 -17.97 -12.85 -10.37
N ARG A 151 -18.62 -13.59 -9.48
CA ARG A 151 -19.73 -14.49 -9.85
C ARG A 151 -20.91 -13.76 -10.51
N LYS A 152 -21.06 -12.46 -10.24
CA LYS A 152 -22.11 -11.60 -10.81
C LYS A 152 -21.76 -11.06 -12.20
N PHE A 153 -20.50 -11.14 -12.62
CA PHE A 153 -19.99 -10.61 -13.89
C PHE A 153 -20.12 -11.67 -15.00
N THR A 154 -21.35 -11.87 -15.50
CA THR A 154 -21.64 -12.74 -16.65
C THR A 154 -21.72 -11.91 -17.92
N GLY A 155 -21.25 -12.47 -19.04
CA GLY A 155 -21.18 -11.76 -20.33
C GLY A 155 -20.17 -10.61 -20.30
N ALA A 156 -20.38 -9.61 -21.15
CA ALA A 156 -19.50 -8.46 -21.29
C ALA A 156 -19.80 -7.40 -20.20
N ASN A 157 -18.81 -7.06 -19.43
CA ASN A 157 -18.88 -6.05 -18.38
C ASN A 157 -17.71 -5.07 -18.51
N MET A 158 -17.88 -3.87 -17.97
CA MET A 158 -16.84 -2.86 -17.90
C MET A 158 -16.64 -2.42 -16.45
N LEU A 159 -15.41 -2.52 -15.97
CA LEU A 159 -15.00 -1.98 -14.68
C LEU A 159 -14.32 -0.64 -14.90
N CYS A 160 -14.82 0.40 -14.24
CA CYS A 160 -14.18 1.72 -14.20
C CYS A 160 -13.75 2.02 -12.76
N ASP A 161 -12.45 2.16 -12.54
CA ASP A 161 -11.88 2.61 -11.27
C ASP A 161 -11.39 4.05 -11.44
N ILE A 162 -12.06 5.00 -10.76
CA ILE A 162 -11.80 6.43 -10.88
C ILE A 162 -11.02 6.87 -9.65
N GLY A 163 -9.73 7.07 -9.83
CA GLY A 163 -8.81 7.55 -8.81
C GLY A 163 -8.54 9.07 -8.90
N ASN A 164 -7.71 9.55 -7.99
CA ASN A 164 -7.35 10.99 -7.93
C ASN A 164 -6.45 11.46 -9.09
N GLY A 165 -5.65 10.58 -9.67
CA GLY A 165 -4.72 10.91 -10.77
C GLY A 165 -4.90 10.03 -11.99
N THR A 166 -5.71 8.97 -11.91
CA THR A 166 -5.90 7.99 -13.00
C THR A 166 -7.33 7.48 -13.04
N MET A 167 -7.76 7.16 -14.24
CA MET A 167 -8.96 6.33 -14.48
C MET A 167 -8.51 5.03 -15.12
N ILE A 168 -8.83 3.90 -14.50
CA ILE A 168 -8.58 2.57 -15.05
C ILE A 168 -9.88 2.03 -15.60
N VAL A 169 -9.86 1.66 -16.88
CA VAL A 169 -10.99 1.00 -17.53
C VAL A 169 -10.55 -0.41 -17.92
N MET A 170 -11.31 -1.41 -17.49
CA MET A 170 -11.03 -2.80 -17.74
C MET A 170 -12.29 -3.50 -18.28
N ALA A 171 -12.16 -4.18 -19.40
CA ALA A 171 -13.19 -5.07 -19.86
C ALA A 171 -13.11 -6.41 -19.13
N ILE A 172 -14.26 -6.93 -18.71
CA ILE A 172 -14.39 -8.24 -18.09
C ILE A 172 -15.42 -9.03 -18.87
N ASN A 173 -15.03 -10.16 -19.44
CA ASN A 173 -15.94 -11.06 -20.15
C ASN A 173 -16.01 -12.40 -19.41
N ASP A 174 -17.23 -12.80 -19.02
CA ASP A 174 -17.47 -14.03 -18.26
C ASP A 174 -16.48 -14.23 -17.10
N ARG A 175 -16.36 -13.20 -16.26
CA ARG A 175 -15.53 -13.19 -15.03
C ARG A 175 -14.01 -13.12 -15.27
N LYS A 176 -13.55 -12.92 -16.51
CA LYS A 176 -12.14 -12.81 -16.86
C LYS A 176 -11.84 -11.43 -17.43
N PRO A 177 -10.76 -10.78 -17.01
CA PRO A 177 -10.28 -9.58 -17.69
C PRO A 177 -9.84 -9.92 -19.11
N VAL A 178 -10.18 -9.04 -20.06
CA VAL A 178 -9.87 -9.15 -21.50
C VAL A 178 -9.23 -7.86 -21.99
#